data_67fe1bf477200fbab3e89f3c1d328b2e
#
_entry.id   67fe1bf477200fbab3e89f3c1d328b2e
#
_cell.length_a   1.000
_cell.length_b   1.000
_cell.length_c   1.000
_cell.angle_alpha   90.00
_cell.angle_beta   90.00
_cell.angle_gamma   90.00
#
_symmetry.space_group_name_H-M   'P 1'
#
loop_
_entity.id
_entity.type
_entity.pdbx_description
1 polymer ?
#
loop_
_entity_poly.entity_id
_entity_poly.type
_entity_poly.pdbx_seq_one_letter_code
_entity_poly.pdbx_strand_id
1 'polypeptide(L)'
;MFKVLLFSLLLFLSFTGLSQILEDDFEGNSTISSWYEDDALMDINFSNPSIDSYNQSSTVLRYEDTGGQYANIGFDSSSAILLDQNSTFSLKIYVPSSALRGNQTNQISLKLQNRNQSTPWSTQSEIIKTIELDQWQTVNFSFSEDQFINFDSNSPDPLMRTDFNRVVLQLNGENNTDQVTAYIDDFYFEGRDSQDEPGNPNDPVYDELVWSDEFDTEGTVNTNKWFHQTKLPQGDSWFNGEIQHYTDRIENTFVENGNLNLVAINETFTDQEVTKEFTSARLNSKFAFTYGRVEVRAKLPTGVGTWPAIWLLGQNIQETGGYWDNEGFGNTPWPACGEIDIMEHWGD
;
A
#
# COMPACT_ATOMS: atom_id res chain seq x y z
N MET A 1 0.93 50.35 34.83
CA MET A 1 0.57 49.00 35.27
C MET A 1 0.33 48.15 34.02
N PHE A 2 1.40 47.57 33.48
CA PHE A 2 1.37 46.73 32.26
C PHE A 2 1.05 45.30 32.63
N LYS A 3 -0.04 44.75 32.11
CA LYS A 3 -0.35 43.32 32.20
C LYS A 3 0.32 42.63 31.02
N VAL A 4 1.34 41.80 31.32
CA VAL A 4 1.92 40.87 30.37
C VAL A 4 1.02 39.65 30.26
N LEU A 5 0.42 39.45 29.09
CA LEU A 5 -0.33 38.25 28.76
C LEU A 5 0.67 37.22 28.23
N LEU A 6 0.93 36.17 29.02
CA LEU A 6 1.73 35.02 28.59
C LEU A 6 0.85 34.14 27.71
N PHE A 7 1.08 34.14 26.39
CA PHE A 7 0.51 33.16 25.49
C PHE A 7 1.35 31.87 25.56
N SER A 8 0.81 30.86 26.20
CA SER A 8 1.35 29.51 26.16
C SER A 8 1.00 28.91 24.80
N LEU A 9 1.96 28.84 23.88
CA LEU A 9 1.84 28.13 22.62
C LEU A 9 1.96 26.63 22.93
N LEU A 10 0.85 25.93 23.11
CA LEU A 10 0.83 24.47 23.08
C LEU A 10 1.10 24.02 21.63
N LEU A 11 2.32 23.59 21.39
CA LEU A 11 2.68 22.89 20.17
C LEU A 11 2.05 21.49 20.26
N PHE A 12 0.88 21.30 19.64
CA PHE A 12 0.40 19.96 19.34
C PHE A 12 1.27 19.41 18.21
N LEU A 13 2.26 18.61 18.56
CA LEU A 13 2.88 17.70 17.62
C LEU A 13 1.84 16.60 17.36
N SER A 14 1.06 16.73 16.30
CA SER A 14 0.34 15.61 15.73
C SER A 14 1.39 14.67 15.13
N PHE A 15 1.74 13.62 15.87
CA PHE A 15 2.39 12.47 15.26
C PHE A 15 1.34 11.81 14.38
N THR A 16 1.44 11.97 13.09
CA THR A 16 0.78 11.09 12.13
C THR A 16 1.46 9.73 12.30
N GLY A 17 0.75 8.77 12.91
CA GLY A 17 1.19 7.40 12.93
C GLY A 17 1.23 6.93 11.48
N LEU A 18 2.41 6.60 10.98
CA LEU A 18 2.56 5.92 9.69
C LEU A 18 2.38 4.43 9.95
N SER A 19 1.58 3.77 9.14
CA SER A 19 1.55 2.31 9.11
C SER A 19 2.96 1.78 8.87
N GLN A 20 3.30 0.68 9.53
CA GLN A 20 4.59 0.05 9.34
C GLN A 20 4.59 -0.68 7.98
N ILE A 21 5.42 -0.22 7.06
CA ILE A 21 5.66 -0.92 5.79
C ILE A 21 6.97 -1.71 5.91
N LEU A 22 6.89 -3.03 5.64
CA LEU A 22 8.04 -3.91 5.48
C LEU A 22 8.03 -4.45 4.06
N GLU A 23 9.00 -4.02 3.25
CA GLU A 23 9.08 -4.39 1.84
C GLU A 23 10.52 -4.61 1.40
N ASP A 24 10.68 -5.47 0.40
CA ASP A 24 11.94 -5.67 -0.32
C ASP A 24 11.64 -6.22 -1.72
N ASP A 25 12.02 -5.47 -2.76
CA ASP A 25 11.93 -5.90 -4.15
C ASP A 25 13.23 -6.52 -4.68
N PHE A 26 14.26 -6.62 -3.81
CA PHE A 26 15.59 -7.11 -4.14
C PHE A 26 16.28 -6.40 -5.32
N GLU A 27 15.75 -5.25 -5.73
CA GLU A 27 16.28 -4.39 -6.80
C GLU A 27 16.63 -2.97 -6.31
N GLY A 28 16.48 -2.70 -5.00
CA GLY A 28 16.92 -1.48 -4.36
C GLY A 28 15.88 -0.73 -3.54
N ASN A 29 14.60 -1.13 -3.58
CA ASN A 29 13.57 -0.62 -2.69
C ASN A 29 13.40 -1.60 -1.53
N SER A 30 13.98 -1.29 -0.38
CA SER A 30 13.86 -2.09 0.82
C SER A 30 13.73 -1.23 2.07
N THR A 31 12.73 -1.52 2.88
CA THR A 31 12.63 -1.05 4.27
C THR A 31 13.22 -2.06 5.25
N ILE A 32 13.55 -3.27 4.78
CA ILE A 32 14.14 -4.35 5.56
C ILE A 32 15.65 -4.14 5.63
N SER A 33 16.19 -3.94 6.83
CA SER A 33 17.61 -3.60 7.01
C SER A 33 18.56 -4.74 6.66
N SER A 34 18.17 -6.00 6.90
CA SER A 34 18.95 -7.17 6.55
C SER A 34 18.13 -8.45 6.68
N TRP A 35 18.34 -9.38 5.76
CA TRP A 35 17.89 -10.75 5.85
C TRP A 35 18.95 -11.61 6.56
N TYR A 36 18.52 -12.69 7.20
CA TYR A 36 19.40 -13.71 7.78
C TYR A 36 18.99 -15.10 7.31
N GLU A 37 19.90 -16.04 7.39
CA GLU A 37 19.71 -17.45 7.13
C GLU A 37 19.94 -18.27 8.41
N ASP A 38 19.19 -19.34 8.58
CA ASP A 38 19.31 -20.29 9.68
C ASP A 38 19.07 -21.70 9.14
N ASP A 39 20.11 -22.54 9.14
CA ASP A 39 20.12 -23.90 8.58
C ASP A 39 19.76 -23.95 7.07
N ALA A 40 19.85 -22.83 6.38
CA ALA A 40 19.64 -22.63 4.94
C ALA A 40 20.78 -21.82 4.34
N LEU A 41 20.82 -21.71 3.01
CA LEU A 41 21.66 -20.74 2.29
C LEU A 41 20.78 -19.70 1.60
N MET A 42 21.28 -18.48 1.49
CA MET A 42 20.56 -17.38 0.88
C MET A 42 21.47 -16.49 0.04
N ASP A 43 20.92 -15.91 -1.04
CA ASP A 43 21.57 -14.89 -1.86
C ASP A 43 20.52 -13.87 -2.30
N ILE A 44 20.57 -12.66 -1.74
CA ILE A 44 19.60 -11.57 -2.01
C ILE A 44 19.87 -10.81 -3.31
N ASN A 45 20.98 -11.14 -4.00
CA ASN A 45 21.34 -10.48 -5.27
C ASN A 45 21.41 -11.51 -6.42
N PHE A 46 20.61 -12.56 -6.34
CA PHE A 46 20.64 -13.60 -7.33
C PHE A 46 19.91 -13.17 -8.61
N SER A 47 20.50 -13.45 -9.78
CA SER A 47 19.83 -13.17 -11.06
C SER A 47 18.56 -14.01 -11.18
N ASN A 48 17.44 -13.37 -11.55
CA ASN A 48 16.16 -14.05 -11.74
C ASN A 48 16.30 -15.18 -12.79
N PRO A 49 16.10 -16.46 -12.42
CA PRO A 49 16.28 -17.57 -13.34
C PRO A 49 15.11 -17.79 -14.29
N SER A 50 13.98 -17.11 -14.08
CA SER A 50 12.73 -17.33 -14.82
C SER A 50 11.97 -16.01 -15.02
N ILE A 51 12.56 -15.09 -15.80
CA ILE A 51 11.88 -13.83 -16.15
C ILE A 51 10.70 -14.13 -17.09
N ASP A 52 9.50 -13.68 -16.72
CA ASP A 52 8.28 -13.82 -17.52
C ASP A 52 7.37 -12.59 -17.40
N SER A 53 6.13 -12.68 -17.89
CA SER A 53 5.17 -11.58 -17.78
C SER A 53 4.65 -11.35 -16.36
N TYR A 54 4.80 -12.31 -15.47
CA TYR A 54 4.35 -12.24 -14.08
C TYR A 54 5.43 -11.65 -13.16
N ASN A 55 6.70 -11.98 -13.44
CA ASN A 55 7.84 -11.40 -12.74
C ASN A 55 8.93 -10.97 -13.73
N GLN A 56 9.12 -9.65 -13.85
CA GLN A 56 10.10 -9.03 -14.76
C GLN A 56 11.36 -8.55 -14.03
N SER A 57 11.46 -8.75 -12.73
CA SER A 57 12.62 -8.36 -11.93
C SER A 57 13.88 -9.04 -12.45
N SER A 58 14.97 -8.32 -12.48
CA SER A 58 16.28 -8.84 -12.86
C SER A 58 16.98 -9.57 -11.74
N THR A 59 16.66 -9.21 -10.51
CA THR A 59 17.26 -9.71 -9.27
C THR A 59 16.17 -10.21 -8.32
N VAL A 60 16.45 -11.29 -7.61
CA VAL A 60 15.55 -11.93 -6.66
C VAL A 60 16.34 -12.50 -5.48
N LEU A 61 15.69 -12.82 -4.39
CA LEU A 61 16.27 -13.64 -3.33
C LEU A 61 16.25 -15.10 -3.73
N ARG A 62 17.41 -15.77 -3.70
CA ARG A 62 17.51 -17.24 -3.76
C ARG A 62 17.55 -17.79 -2.35
N TYR A 63 16.63 -18.69 -2.04
CA TYR A 63 16.62 -19.56 -0.87
C TYR A 63 17.08 -20.96 -1.27
N GLU A 64 17.89 -21.61 -0.44
CA GLU A 64 18.35 -22.97 -0.69
C GLU A 64 18.42 -23.76 0.62
N ASP A 65 17.52 -24.74 0.76
CA ASP A 65 17.57 -25.74 1.78
C ASP A 65 18.43 -26.91 1.25
N THR A 66 19.56 -27.18 1.91
CA THR A 66 20.51 -28.26 1.56
C THR A 66 20.30 -29.52 2.38
N GLY A 67 19.18 -29.64 3.09
CA GLY A 67 18.81 -30.74 3.97
C GLY A 67 18.88 -30.38 5.44
N GLY A 68 18.73 -29.10 5.78
CA GLY A 68 18.57 -28.61 7.14
C GLY A 68 17.24 -29.03 7.74
N GLN A 69 17.22 -29.41 9.03
CA GLN A 69 15.95 -29.79 9.69
C GLN A 69 15.00 -28.64 9.91
N TYR A 70 15.53 -27.44 9.96
CA TYR A 70 14.79 -26.19 10.25
C TYR A 70 15.20 -25.05 9.31
N ALA A 71 15.49 -25.38 8.06
CA ALA A 71 15.98 -24.42 7.09
C ALA A 71 15.06 -23.21 6.96
N ASN A 72 15.52 -22.05 7.44
CA ASN A 72 14.77 -20.80 7.50
C ASN A 72 15.57 -19.64 6.89
N ILE A 73 14.85 -18.66 6.36
CA ILE A 73 15.35 -17.31 6.15
C ILE A 73 14.41 -16.34 6.84
N GLY A 74 14.88 -15.14 7.14
CA GLY A 74 13.99 -14.16 7.77
C GLY A 74 14.66 -12.84 7.99
N PHE A 75 13.94 -11.96 8.66
CA PHE A 75 14.46 -10.65 9.08
C PHE A 75 13.85 -10.23 10.41
N ASP A 76 14.55 -9.30 11.07
CA ASP A 76 14.10 -8.67 12.30
C ASP A 76 13.62 -7.26 12.02
N SER A 77 12.42 -6.94 12.51
CA SER A 77 11.92 -5.56 12.54
C SER A 77 12.46 -4.81 13.74
N SER A 78 12.77 -3.52 13.56
CA SER A 78 13.18 -2.63 14.64
C SER A 78 12.03 -2.26 15.59
N SER A 79 10.79 -2.38 15.13
CA SER A 79 9.55 -2.12 15.88
C SER A 79 8.66 -3.35 15.89
N ALA A 80 7.63 -3.34 16.73
CA ALA A 80 6.64 -4.41 16.76
C ALA A 80 5.88 -4.48 15.42
N ILE A 81 5.64 -5.71 14.94
CA ILE A 81 4.80 -5.99 13.79
C ILE A 81 3.37 -6.12 14.31
N LEU A 82 2.56 -5.10 14.06
CA LEU A 82 1.19 -5.03 14.54
C LEU A 82 0.22 -5.43 13.44
N LEU A 83 -0.68 -6.35 13.75
CA LEU A 83 -1.65 -6.88 12.80
C LEU A 83 -3.04 -6.30 13.08
N ASP A 84 -3.84 -6.19 12.03
CA ASP A 84 -5.28 -5.92 12.07
C ASP A 84 -6.03 -6.86 11.12
N GLN A 85 -7.32 -6.61 10.93
CA GLN A 85 -8.17 -7.43 10.05
C GLN A 85 -7.77 -7.36 8.56
N ASN A 86 -7.05 -6.32 8.16
CA ASN A 86 -6.66 -6.08 6.77
C ASN A 86 -5.18 -6.40 6.51
N SER A 87 -4.41 -6.64 7.56
CA SER A 87 -2.97 -6.89 7.45
C SER A 87 -2.70 -8.17 6.67
N THR A 88 -1.96 -8.04 5.58
CA THR A 88 -1.59 -9.16 4.71
C THR A 88 -0.11 -9.08 4.36
N PHE A 89 0.59 -10.17 4.57
CA PHE A 89 1.92 -10.36 4.00
C PHE A 89 1.78 -10.94 2.60
N SER A 90 2.55 -10.45 1.66
CA SER A 90 2.60 -10.98 0.31
C SER A 90 4.04 -11.15 -0.16
N LEU A 91 4.25 -12.11 -1.05
CA LEU A 91 5.51 -12.27 -1.78
C LEU A 91 5.25 -12.98 -3.10
N LYS A 92 6.14 -12.80 -4.07
CA LYS A 92 6.21 -13.67 -5.24
C LYS A 92 7.16 -14.81 -4.98
N ILE A 93 6.83 -16.00 -5.47
CA ILE A 93 7.68 -17.19 -5.34
C ILE A 93 7.70 -18.01 -6.62
N TYR A 94 8.89 -18.55 -6.95
CA TYR A 94 9.12 -19.51 -8.01
C TYR A 94 9.92 -20.67 -7.46
N VAL A 95 9.41 -21.91 -7.61
CA VAL A 95 10.09 -23.13 -7.21
C VAL A 95 10.17 -24.08 -8.39
N PRO A 96 11.35 -24.31 -8.97
CA PRO A 96 11.51 -25.28 -10.05
C PRO A 96 11.36 -26.72 -9.52
N SER A 97 10.53 -27.51 -10.17
CA SER A 97 10.31 -28.93 -9.81
C SER A 97 11.62 -29.75 -9.83
N SER A 98 12.55 -29.34 -10.68
CA SER A 98 13.89 -29.95 -10.76
C SER A 98 14.77 -29.71 -9.52
N ALA A 99 14.45 -28.74 -8.69
CA ALA A 99 15.19 -28.36 -7.50
C ALA A 99 14.68 -29.06 -6.22
N LEU A 100 13.63 -29.87 -6.33
CA LEU A 100 13.07 -30.61 -5.20
C LEU A 100 13.78 -31.97 -5.04
N ARG A 101 14.04 -32.31 -3.78
CA ARG A 101 14.51 -33.63 -3.37
C ARG A 101 13.79 -34.03 -2.09
N GLY A 102 13.13 -35.19 -2.09
CA GLY A 102 12.37 -35.68 -0.95
C GLY A 102 10.89 -35.87 -1.26
N ASN A 103 10.06 -35.98 -0.24
CA ASN A 103 8.65 -36.33 -0.34
C ASN A 103 7.69 -35.33 0.35
N GLN A 104 8.18 -34.16 0.71
CA GLN A 104 7.35 -33.15 1.38
C GLN A 104 6.34 -32.50 0.42
N THR A 105 5.26 -32.03 0.99
CA THR A 105 4.29 -31.22 0.25
C THR A 105 4.91 -29.90 -0.14
N ASN A 106 4.73 -29.46 -1.40
CA ASN A 106 5.18 -28.16 -1.85
C ASN A 106 4.43 -27.07 -1.08
N GLN A 107 5.12 -26.46 -0.15
CA GLN A 107 4.52 -25.46 0.73
C GLN A 107 5.55 -24.42 1.16
N ILE A 108 5.03 -23.24 1.48
CA ILE A 108 5.76 -22.19 2.16
C ILE A 108 5.02 -21.81 3.43
N SER A 109 5.74 -21.59 4.51
CA SER A 109 5.19 -21.00 5.72
C SER A 109 5.77 -19.63 6.00
N LEU A 110 4.92 -18.74 6.53
CA LEU A 110 5.31 -17.49 7.13
C LEU A 110 5.05 -17.57 8.63
N LYS A 111 6.09 -17.25 9.41
CA LYS A 111 6.08 -17.33 10.86
C LYS A 111 6.39 -15.96 11.45
N LEU A 112 5.59 -15.54 12.44
CA LEU A 112 5.87 -14.36 13.24
C LEU A 112 6.37 -14.79 14.62
N GLN A 113 7.46 -14.17 15.08
CA GLN A 113 8.10 -14.52 16.34
C GLN A 113 8.47 -13.27 17.15
N ASN A 114 8.62 -13.45 18.46
CA ASN A 114 9.25 -12.49 19.36
C ASN A 114 10.74 -12.79 19.50
N ARG A 115 11.58 -12.07 18.76
CA ARG A 115 13.04 -12.25 18.78
C ARG A 115 13.70 -11.94 20.14
N ASN A 116 13.01 -11.21 21.00
CA ASN A 116 13.53 -10.79 22.31
C ASN A 116 13.48 -11.92 23.35
N GLN A 117 12.84 -13.04 23.03
CA GLN A 117 12.84 -14.23 23.88
C GLN A 117 14.11 -15.07 23.66
N SER A 118 14.52 -15.82 24.65
CA SER A 118 15.68 -16.73 24.55
C SER A 118 15.49 -17.84 23.52
N THR A 119 14.24 -18.18 23.24
CA THR A 119 13.82 -19.19 22.27
C THR A 119 12.72 -18.59 21.38
N PRO A 120 13.05 -17.72 20.39
CA PRO A 120 12.06 -17.00 19.58
C PRO A 120 11.04 -17.92 18.91
N TRP A 121 11.47 -19.08 18.43
CA TRP A 121 10.64 -20.09 17.79
C TRP A 121 9.50 -20.60 18.69
N SER A 122 9.68 -20.59 20.02
CA SER A 122 8.62 -21.01 20.95
C SER A 122 7.44 -20.03 21.02
N THR A 123 7.60 -18.84 20.47
CA THR A 123 6.58 -17.77 20.45
C THR A 123 5.84 -17.67 19.12
N GLN A 124 6.17 -18.54 18.14
CA GLN A 124 5.70 -18.35 16.78
C GLN A 124 4.21 -18.58 16.59
N SER A 125 3.66 -17.78 15.69
CA SER A 125 2.39 -18.02 15.00
C SER A 125 2.71 -18.20 13.51
N GLU A 126 2.16 -19.25 12.89
CA GLU A 126 2.55 -19.72 11.56
C GLU A 126 1.34 -19.89 10.65
N ILE A 127 1.44 -19.43 9.41
CA ILE A 127 0.52 -19.75 8.31
C ILE A 127 1.27 -20.57 7.29
N ILE A 128 0.65 -21.66 6.81
CA ILE A 128 1.20 -22.56 5.80
C ILE A 128 0.37 -22.46 4.54
N LYS A 129 1.01 -22.24 3.39
CA LYS A 129 0.38 -22.20 2.06
C LYS A 129 0.99 -23.24 1.14
N THR A 130 0.12 -23.89 0.36
CA THR A 130 0.58 -24.74 -0.75
C THR A 130 0.99 -23.86 -1.92
N ILE A 131 2.04 -24.26 -2.63
CA ILE A 131 2.58 -23.57 -3.80
C ILE A 131 2.60 -24.48 -5.03
N GLU A 132 2.42 -23.85 -6.20
CA GLU A 132 2.60 -24.52 -7.48
C GLU A 132 4.06 -24.47 -7.91
N LEU A 133 4.50 -25.46 -8.69
CA LEU A 133 5.87 -25.53 -9.18
C LEU A 133 5.99 -24.99 -10.60
N ASP A 134 7.22 -24.62 -10.98
CA ASP A 134 7.61 -24.21 -12.33
C ASP A 134 6.92 -22.94 -12.84
N GLN A 135 6.36 -22.14 -11.95
CA GLN A 135 5.76 -20.85 -12.30
C GLN A 135 5.91 -19.82 -11.17
N TRP A 136 6.00 -18.55 -11.52
CA TRP A 136 5.86 -17.47 -10.57
C TRP A 136 4.41 -17.37 -10.09
N GLN A 137 4.23 -17.12 -8.80
CA GLN A 137 2.93 -16.90 -8.17
C GLN A 137 3.04 -15.94 -7.00
N THR A 138 2.00 -15.18 -6.73
CA THR A 138 1.90 -14.41 -5.48
C THR A 138 1.29 -15.29 -4.39
N VAL A 139 1.91 -15.31 -3.24
CA VAL A 139 1.38 -15.96 -2.04
C VAL A 139 1.06 -14.90 -1.01
N ASN A 140 -0.17 -14.92 -0.52
CA ASN A 140 -0.66 -14.01 0.52
C ASN A 140 -0.88 -14.77 1.83
N PHE A 141 -0.56 -14.11 2.96
CA PHE A 141 -0.75 -14.65 4.31
C PHE A 141 -1.50 -13.61 5.14
N SER A 142 -2.70 -13.96 5.59
CA SER A 142 -3.55 -13.10 6.43
C SER A 142 -3.94 -13.83 7.71
N PHE A 143 -3.50 -13.32 8.85
CA PHE A 143 -3.85 -13.92 10.15
C PHE A 143 -5.32 -13.73 10.54
N SER A 144 -6.06 -12.88 9.83
CA SER A 144 -7.51 -12.71 9.99
C SER A 144 -8.33 -13.70 9.16
N GLU A 145 -7.79 -14.15 8.00
CA GLU A 145 -8.55 -14.97 7.05
C GLU A 145 -8.04 -16.40 6.95
N ASP A 146 -6.75 -16.62 7.17
CA ASP A 146 -6.11 -17.92 7.03
C ASP A 146 -6.12 -18.73 8.32
N GLN A 147 -6.03 -20.04 8.16
CA GLN A 147 -5.75 -20.93 9.29
C GLN A 147 -4.30 -20.73 9.75
N PHE A 148 -4.12 -20.44 11.02
CA PHE A 148 -2.79 -20.32 11.63
C PHE A 148 -2.57 -21.34 12.75
N ILE A 149 -1.31 -21.55 13.10
CA ILE A 149 -0.87 -22.45 14.17
C ILE A 149 -0.04 -21.62 15.14
N ASN A 150 -0.46 -21.55 16.40
CA ASN A 150 0.40 -21.07 17.48
C ASN A 150 1.24 -22.22 18.03
N PHE A 151 2.55 -22.04 18.13
CA PHE A 151 3.44 -23.03 18.74
C PHE A 151 3.05 -23.31 20.20
N ASP A 152 2.84 -22.27 20.97
CA ASP A 152 2.20 -22.37 22.28
C ASP A 152 0.69 -22.18 22.11
N SER A 153 -0.08 -23.24 22.38
CA SER A 153 -1.55 -23.21 22.31
C SER A 153 -2.22 -22.23 23.28
N ASN A 154 -1.50 -21.70 24.24
CA ASN A 154 -1.99 -20.67 25.16
C ASN A 154 -1.68 -19.23 24.66
N SER A 155 -0.95 -19.10 23.57
CA SER A 155 -0.70 -17.76 22.97
C SER A 155 -2.00 -17.08 22.59
N PRO A 156 -2.11 -15.77 22.79
CA PRO A 156 -3.24 -15.00 22.28
C PRO A 156 -3.37 -15.12 20.75
N ASP A 157 -4.53 -14.73 20.24
CA ASP A 157 -4.74 -14.55 18.82
C ASP A 157 -3.66 -13.61 18.25
N PRO A 158 -3.06 -13.93 17.09
CA PRO A 158 -2.02 -13.10 16.48
C PRO A 158 -2.42 -11.63 16.28
N LEU A 159 -3.70 -11.34 15.98
CA LEU A 159 -4.19 -9.98 15.83
C LEU A 159 -4.15 -9.18 17.14
N MET A 160 -4.15 -9.87 18.29
CA MET A 160 -4.09 -9.26 19.61
C MET A 160 -2.67 -9.12 20.16
N ARG A 161 -1.68 -9.64 19.44
CA ARG A 161 -0.28 -9.63 19.88
C ARG A 161 0.41 -8.34 19.46
N THR A 162 1.26 -7.83 20.36
CA THR A 162 2.07 -6.61 20.14
C THR A 162 3.56 -6.86 20.29
N ASP A 163 3.96 -8.13 20.37
CA ASP A 163 5.33 -8.54 20.65
C ASP A 163 6.05 -9.19 19.46
N PHE A 164 5.39 -9.36 18.33
CA PHE A 164 6.03 -9.82 17.10
C PHE A 164 7.02 -8.78 16.58
N ASN A 165 8.24 -9.21 16.27
CA ASN A 165 9.27 -8.37 15.68
C ASN A 165 10.27 -9.17 14.83
N ARG A 166 9.87 -10.37 14.40
CA ARG A 166 10.63 -11.22 13.48
C ARG A 166 9.68 -11.91 12.52
N VAL A 167 10.04 -11.87 11.24
CA VAL A 167 9.42 -12.67 10.17
C VAL A 167 10.36 -13.77 9.77
N VAL A 168 9.83 -14.99 9.62
CA VAL A 168 10.56 -16.15 9.15
C VAL A 168 9.81 -16.79 8.00
N LEU A 169 10.52 -17.15 6.94
CA LEU A 169 10.01 -17.90 5.80
C LEU A 169 10.68 -19.27 5.78
N GLN A 170 9.90 -20.33 5.54
CA GLN A 170 10.38 -21.69 5.45
C GLN A 170 9.64 -22.45 4.36
N LEU A 171 10.38 -23.23 3.58
CA LEU A 171 9.80 -24.13 2.58
C LEU A 171 9.76 -25.57 3.09
N ASN A 172 8.79 -26.35 2.60
CA ASN A 172 8.62 -27.78 2.80
C ASN A 172 8.53 -28.26 4.26
N GLY A 173 8.33 -27.33 5.21
CA GLY A 173 8.09 -27.65 6.62
C GLY A 173 9.36 -28.02 7.40
N GLU A 174 9.17 -28.55 8.60
CA GLU A 174 10.21 -28.81 9.58
C GLU A 174 10.46 -30.32 9.81
N ASN A 175 11.53 -30.65 10.53
CA ASN A 175 11.87 -31.99 10.97
C ASN A 175 12.06 -32.96 9.83
N ASN A 176 12.58 -32.53 8.71
CA ASN A 176 12.93 -33.34 7.56
C ASN A 176 14.32 -32.96 7.04
N THR A 177 14.82 -33.69 6.04
CA THR A 177 16.09 -33.44 5.37
C THR A 177 15.90 -33.34 3.86
N ASP A 178 14.69 -32.98 3.44
CA ASP A 178 14.38 -32.73 2.05
C ASP A 178 15.08 -31.44 1.57
N GLN A 179 15.29 -31.33 0.28
CA GLN A 179 16.02 -30.20 -0.29
C GLN A 179 15.13 -29.45 -1.25
N VAL A 180 15.24 -28.13 -1.24
CA VAL A 180 14.54 -27.26 -2.16
C VAL A 180 15.35 -26.00 -2.45
N THR A 181 15.31 -25.54 -3.70
CA THR A 181 15.72 -24.18 -4.07
C THR A 181 14.49 -23.40 -4.50
N ALA A 182 14.31 -22.23 -3.95
CA ALA A 182 13.24 -21.31 -4.29
C ALA A 182 13.79 -19.93 -4.60
N TYR A 183 13.00 -19.15 -5.35
CA TYR A 183 13.29 -17.77 -5.65
C TYR A 183 12.12 -16.93 -5.16
N ILE A 184 12.42 -15.88 -4.39
CA ILE A 184 11.45 -15.03 -3.72
C ILE A 184 11.66 -13.59 -4.19
N ASP A 185 10.56 -12.87 -4.38
CA ASP A 185 10.57 -11.51 -4.86
C ASP A 185 9.38 -10.72 -4.28
N ASP A 186 9.43 -9.39 -4.38
CA ASP A 186 8.35 -8.47 -4.00
C ASP A 186 7.73 -8.80 -2.63
N PHE A 187 8.57 -8.98 -1.61
CA PHE A 187 8.06 -9.13 -0.25
C PHE A 187 7.42 -7.82 0.19
N TYR A 188 6.18 -7.89 0.67
CA TYR A 188 5.44 -6.72 1.13
C TYR A 188 4.57 -7.04 2.33
N PHE A 189 4.53 -6.14 3.29
CA PHE A 189 3.60 -6.12 4.40
C PHE A 189 3.32 -4.68 4.81
N GLU A 190 2.05 -4.39 5.03
CA GLU A 190 1.59 -3.17 5.67
C GLU A 190 0.88 -3.52 6.96
N GLY A 191 1.49 -3.12 8.07
CA GLY A 191 0.95 -3.32 9.41
C GLY A 191 -0.06 -2.23 9.77
N ARG A 192 -0.82 -2.48 10.84
CA ARG A 192 -1.69 -1.45 11.36
C ARG A 192 -0.88 -0.26 11.90
N ASP A 193 -1.51 0.90 11.94
CA ASP A 193 -0.96 2.07 12.63
C ASP A 193 -0.73 1.77 14.13
N SER A 194 0.40 2.21 14.66
CA SER A 194 0.74 2.08 16.08
C SER A 194 -0.22 2.83 17.03
N GLN A 195 -1.06 3.70 16.46
CA GLN A 195 -2.10 4.41 17.22
C GLN A 195 -3.40 3.60 17.37
N ASP A 196 -3.56 2.53 16.58
CA ASP A 196 -4.72 1.63 16.64
C ASP A 196 -4.49 0.57 17.73
N GLU A 197 -4.97 0.81 18.94
CA GLU A 197 -4.94 -0.18 20.04
C GLU A 197 -5.88 -1.36 19.73
N PRO A 198 -5.43 -2.62 19.88
CA PRO A 198 -6.27 -3.78 19.56
C PRO A 198 -7.50 -3.81 20.49
N GLY A 199 -8.67 -3.77 19.86
CA GLY A 199 -9.91 -4.05 20.58
C GLY A 199 -10.42 -2.95 21.51
N ASN A 200 -10.02 -1.69 21.28
CA ASN A 200 -10.72 -0.57 21.92
C ASN A 200 -12.18 -0.57 21.44
N PRO A 201 -13.17 -0.78 22.32
CA PRO A 201 -14.58 -0.82 21.92
C PRO A 201 -15.10 0.53 21.40
N ASN A 202 -14.27 1.57 21.44
CA ASN A 202 -14.57 2.89 20.86
C ASN A 202 -13.91 3.13 19.51
N ASP A 203 -13.14 2.16 18.98
CA ASP A 203 -12.58 2.30 17.64
C ASP A 203 -13.70 2.30 16.60
N PRO A 204 -13.67 3.21 15.63
CA PRO A 204 -14.70 3.25 14.61
C PRO A 204 -14.68 1.97 13.78
N VAL A 205 -15.83 1.30 13.73
CA VAL A 205 -16.03 0.14 12.85
C VAL A 205 -16.50 0.65 11.49
N TYR A 206 -15.74 0.35 10.44
CA TYR A 206 -16.05 0.74 9.05
C TYR A 206 -16.60 -0.48 8.30
N ASP A 207 -17.81 -0.90 8.66
CA ASP A 207 -18.49 -2.09 8.12
C ASP A 207 -19.58 -1.77 7.10
N GLU A 208 -19.85 -0.50 6.86
CA GLU A 208 -20.84 -0.04 5.88
C GLU A 208 -20.17 0.71 4.73
N LEU A 209 -20.22 0.13 3.52
CA LEU A 209 -19.82 0.80 2.29
C LEU A 209 -20.86 1.86 1.91
N VAL A 210 -20.56 3.13 2.11
CA VAL A 210 -21.50 4.24 1.85
C VAL A 210 -21.37 4.80 0.43
N TRP A 211 -20.23 4.66 -0.20
CA TRP A 211 -19.99 5.10 -1.57
C TRP A 211 -18.76 4.41 -2.15
N SER A 212 -18.84 4.01 -3.43
CA SER A 212 -17.70 3.52 -4.19
C SER A 212 -17.84 3.83 -5.67
N ASP A 213 -16.74 3.76 -6.42
CA ASP A 213 -16.73 3.65 -7.86
C ASP A 213 -15.63 2.67 -8.28
N GLU A 214 -16.04 1.52 -8.75
CA GLU A 214 -15.16 0.43 -9.19
C GLU A 214 -14.84 0.53 -10.69
N PHE A 215 -15.34 1.58 -11.36
CA PHE A 215 -15.08 1.87 -12.77
C PHE A 215 -15.42 0.73 -13.75
N ASP A 216 -16.53 0.02 -13.48
CA ASP A 216 -16.96 -1.16 -14.26
C ASP A 216 -17.53 -0.83 -15.64
N THR A 217 -17.83 0.44 -15.93
CA THR A 217 -18.44 0.87 -17.20
C THR A 217 -17.43 1.59 -18.07
N GLU A 218 -17.07 0.97 -19.17
CA GLU A 218 -16.13 1.50 -20.17
C GLU A 218 -16.59 2.85 -20.75
N GLY A 219 -15.63 3.71 -21.08
CA GLY A 219 -15.84 4.97 -21.77
C GLY A 219 -15.72 6.19 -20.85
N THR A 220 -16.72 7.06 -20.80
CA THR A 220 -16.67 8.26 -19.97
C THR A 220 -16.96 7.94 -18.51
N VAL A 221 -16.42 8.74 -17.58
CA VAL A 221 -16.72 8.60 -16.16
C VAL A 221 -18.22 8.78 -15.88
N ASN A 222 -18.68 8.15 -14.83
CA ASN A 222 -20.07 8.27 -14.39
C ASN A 222 -20.35 9.70 -13.88
N THR A 223 -21.04 10.50 -14.68
CA THR A 223 -21.36 11.90 -14.36
C THR A 223 -22.34 12.06 -13.20
N ASN A 224 -22.98 11.01 -12.71
CA ASN A 224 -23.73 11.06 -11.46
C ASN A 224 -22.83 11.00 -10.21
N LYS A 225 -21.61 10.47 -10.36
CA LYS A 225 -20.62 10.35 -9.29
C LYS A 225 -19.53 11.42 -9.36
N TRP A 226 -19.16 11.84 -10.58
CA TRP A 226 -18.02 12.70 -10.85
C TRP A 226 -18.38 13.96 -11.63
N PHE A 227 -17.66 15.03 -11.36
CA PHE A 227 -17.73 16.30 -12.05
C PHE A 227 -16.33 16.69 -12.53
N HIS A 228 -16.20 17.05 -13.81
CA HIS A 228 -14.95 17.60 -14.34
C HIS A 228 -14.84 19.08 -13.97
N GLN A 229 -13.83 19.42 -13.21
CA GLN A 229 -13.52 20.81 -12.91
C GLN A 229 -12.56 21.34 -13.98
N THR A 230 -13.10 22.12 -14.93
CA THR A 230 -12.36 22.63 -16.09
C THR A 230 -12.16 24.14 -16.06
N LYS A 231 -12.94 24.86 -15.23
CA LYS A 231 -12.89 26.31 -15.18
C LYS A 231 -11.67 26.81 -14.42
N LEU A 232 -10.88 27.67 -15.07
CA LEU A 232 -9.72 28.31 -14.45
C LEU A 232 -10.15 29.19 -13.27
N PRO A 233 -9.72 28.90 -12.04
CA PRO A 233 -10.23 29.59 -10.85
C PRO A 233 -9.64 30.98 -10.66
N GLN A 234 -8.47 31.27 -11.26
CA GLN A 234 -7.74 32.52 -11.15
C GLN A 234 -7.69 33.30 -12.48
N GLY A 235 -8.63 33.03 -13.38
CA GLY A 235 -8.74 33.73 -14.69
C GLY A 235 -7.87 33.07 -15.77
N ASP A 236 -6.57 32.98 -15.61
CA ASP A 236 -5.63 32.43 -16.59
C ASP A 236 -4.81 31.25 -16.09
N SER A 237 -4.94 30.87 -14.83
CA SER A 237 -4.13 29.79 -14.21
C SER A 237 -4.89 28.98 -13.19
N TRP A 238 -4.33 27.81 -12.88
CA TRP A 238 -4.59 27.02 -11.70
C TRP A 238 -3.69 27.47 -10.56
N PHE A 239 -3.87 26.88 -9.39
CA PHE A 239 -3.06 27.15 -8.21
C PHE A 239 -1.63 26.59 -8.35
N ASN A 240 -0.74 26.97 -7.45
CA ASN A 240 0.61 26.38 -7.31
C ASN A 240 1.51 26.42 -8.57
N GLY A 241 1.18 27.27 -9.55
CA GLY A 241 1.95 27.34 -10.78
C GLY A 241 1.69 26.21 -11.78
N GLU A 242 0.60 25.50 -11.62
CA GLU A 242 0.15 24.46 -12.56
C GLU A 242 0.01 25.01 -13.99
N ILE A 243 0.60 24.31 -14.96
CA ILE A 243 0.79 24.80 -16.34
C ILE A 243 -0.20 24.22 -17.36
N GLN A 244 -1.03 23.26 -16.98
CA GLN A 244 -2.00 22.59 -17.85
C GLN A 244 -3.38 23.25 -17.84
N HIS A 245 -4.20 22.93 -18.84
CA HIS A 245 -5.65 22.97 -18.74
C HIS A 245 -6.17 21.63 -18.22
N TYR A 246 -7.18 21.66 -17.35
CA TYR A 246 -8.00 20.48 -17.10
C TYR A 246 -9.19 20.48 -18.05
N THR A 247 -9.47 19.34 -18.65
CA THR A 247 -10.53 19.15 -19.63
C THR A 247 -11.48 18.02 -19.26
N ASP A 248 -12.64 17.99 -19.89
CA ASP A 248 -13.63 16.92 -19.80
C ASP A 248 -13.57 15.95 -21.00
N ARG A 249 -12.50 16.06 -21.79
CA ARG A 249 -12.31 15.25 -23.01
C ARG A 249 -11.98 13.81 -22.66
N ILE A 250 -12.41 12.90 -23.52
CA ILE A 250 -12.14 11.47 -23.40
C ILE A 250 -10.63 11.16 -23.46
N GLU A 251 -9.83 11.99 -24.13
CA GLU A 251 -8.38 11.87 -24.20
C GLU A 251 -7.70 12.08 -22.84
N ASN A 252 -8.30 12.89 -21.98
CA ASN A 252 -7.76 13.19 -20.65
C ASN A 252 -8.41 12.36 -19.54
N THR A 253 -9.64 11.84 -19.74
CA THR A 253 -10.35 11.09 -18.70
C THR A 253 -11.23 10.02 -19.30
N PHE A 254 -10.96 8.77 -19.00
CA PHE A 254 -11.78 7.65 -19.46
C PHE A 254 -11.68 6.45 -18.52
N VAL A 255 -12.65 5.54 -18.64
CA VAL A 255 -12.65 4.25 -17.95
C VAL A 255 -12.32 3.17 -18.97
N GLU A 256 -11.31 2.36 -18.68
CA GLU A 256 -10.89 1.23 -19.50
C GLU A 256 -10.36 0.10 -18.63
N ASN A 257 -10.78 -1.14 -18.90
CA ASN A 257 -10.36 -2.35 -18.18
C ASN A 257 -10.55 -2.26 -16.66
N GLY A 258 -11.69 -1.68 -16.22
CA GLY A 258 -11.98 -1.53 -14.80
C GLY A 258 -11.13 -0.47 -14.08
N ASN A 259 -10.54 0.45 -14.82
CA ASN A 259 -9.72 1.52 -14.26
C ASN A 259 -10.15 2.89 -14.77
N LEU A 260 -10.18 3.87 -13.89
CA LEU A 260 -10.22 5.27 -14.27
C LEU A 260 -8.81 5.70 -14.71
N ASN A 261 -8.72 6.26 -15.91
CA ASN A 261 -7.49 6.82 -16.46
C ASN A 261 -7.57 8.35 -16.45
N LEU A 262 -6.63 8.99 -15.76
CA LEU A 262 -6.40 10.44 -15.81
C LEU A 262 -5.09 10.66 -16.56
N VAL A 263 -5.15 11.29 -17.74
CA VAL A 263 -4.02 11.36 -18.67
C VAL A 263 -3.57 12.80 -18.85
N ALA A 264 -2.30 13.05 -18.54
CA ALA A 264 -1.61 14.29 -18.90
C ALA A 264 -1.07 14.17 -20.34
N ILE A 265 -1.39 15.15 -21.18
CA ILE A 265 -0.98 15.17 -22.61
C ILE A 265 -0.17 16.44 -22.86
N ASN A 266 0.96 16.29 -23.54
CA ASN A 266 1.72 17.41 -24.07
C ASN A 266 1.11 17.81 -25.43
N GLU A 267 0.33 18.88 -25.43
CA GLU A 267 -0.34 19.43 -26.60
C GLU A 267 -0.66 20.91 -26.41
N THR A 268 -0.65 21.68 -27.49
CA THR A 268 -1.12 23.07 -27.45
C THR A 268 -2.66 23.09 -27.44
N PHE A 269 -3.25 23.59 -26.40
CA PHE A 269 -4.70 23.65 -26.22
C PHE A 269 -5.14 25.03 -25.75
N THR A 270 -6.21 25.57 -26.38
CA THR A 270 -6.78 26.85 -26.03
C THR A 270 -8.19 26.69 -25.50
N ASP A 271 -8.43 27.14 -24.30
CA ASP A 271 -9.74 27.21 -23.66
C ASP A 271 -9.81 28.47 -22.78
N GLN A 272 -11.01 29.03 -22.63
CA GLN A 272 -11.24 30.22 -21.80
C GLN A 272 -10.30 31.41 -22.18
N GLU A 273 -10.00 31.56 -23.48
CA GLU A 273 -9.08 32.56 -24.04
C GLU A 273 -7.61 32.41 -23.59
N VAL A 274 -7.25 31.31 -22.93
CA VAL A 274 -5.89 31.00 -22.50
C VAL A 274 -5.36 29.82 -23.29
N THR A 275 -4.13 29.93 -23.78
CA THR A 275 -3.42 28.83 -24.45
C THR A 275 -2.38 28.23 -23.52
N LYS A 276 -2.37 26.91 -23.40
CA LYS A 276 -1.42 26.13 -22.61
C LYS A 276 -0.86 24.98 -23.43
N GLU A 277 0.30 24.47 -23.03
CA GLU A 277 1.02 23.41 -23.74
C GLU A 277 0.78 22.00 -23.14
N PHE A 278 -0.11 21.92 -22.17
CA PHE A 278 -0.47 20.64 -21.53
C PHE A 278 -1.97 20.63 -21.22
N THR A 279 -2.53 19.43 -21.30
CA THR A 279 -3.87 19.13 -20.77
C THR A 279 -3.83 17.98 -19.81
N SER A 280 -4.79 17.92 -18.88
CA SER A 280 -4.98 16.83 -17.94
C SER A 280 -6.45 16.79 -17.50
N ALA A 281 -6.77 16.09 -16.42
CA ALA A 281 -8.11 16.06 -15.86
C ALA A 281 -8.08 16.29 -14.35
N ARG A 282 -9.12 16.98 -13.86
CA ARG A 282 -9.42 17.16 -12.44
C ARG A 282 -10.88 16.79 -12.18
N LEU A 283 -11.09 15.84 -11.28
CA LEU A 283 -12.43 15.34 -10.94
C LEU A 283 -12.79 15.72 -9.51
N ASN A 284 -14.02 16.19 -9.33
CA ASN A 284 -14.62 16.33 -8.01
C ASN A 284 -15.64 15.21 -7.82
N SER A 285 -15.67 14.56 -6.67
CA SER A 285 -16.77 13.67 -6.31
C SER A 285 -18.04 14.47 -6.02
N LYS A 286 -19.18 13.90 -6.42
CA LYS A 286 -20.51 14.41 -6.05
C LYS A 286 -21.02 13.81 -4.74
N PHE A 287 -20.10 13.27 -3.97
CA PHE A 287 -20.34 12.69 -2.66
C PHE A 287 -19.52 13.42 -1.60
N ALA A 288 -20.13 13.74 -0.48
CA ALA A 288 -19.48 14.33 0.67
C ALA A 288 -19.84 13.55 1.93
N PHE A 289 -18.91 13.47 2.87
CA PHE A 289 -19.09 12.76 4.14
C PHE A 289 -18.41 13.55 5.27
N THR A 290 -18.75 13.23 6.52
CA THR A 290 -18.16 13.88 7.68
C THR A 290 -17.12 13.01 8.36
N TYR A 291 -17.38 11.74 8.48
CA TYR A 291 -16.49 10.74 9.07
C TYR A 291 -16.50 9.48 8.23
N GLY A 292 -15.37 8.80 8.16
CA GLY A 292 -15.29 7.57 7.39
C GLY A 292 -13.85 7.19 7.08
N ARG A 293 -13.70 6.05 6.43
CA ARG A 293 -12.46 5.55 5.86
C ARG A 293 -12.54 5.68 4.34
N VAL A 294 -11.46 6.15 3.73
CA VAL A 294 -11.31 6.24 2.27
C VAL A 294 -10.24 5.27 1.84
N GLU A 295 -10.56 4.41 0.88
CA GLU A 295 -9.63 3.47 0.27
C GLU A 295 -9.54 3.75 -1.22
N VAL A 296 -8.32 3.89 -1.75
CA VAL A 296 -8.09 4.12 -3.18
C VAL A 296 -6.93 3.23 -3.63
N ARG A 297 -7.19 2.43 -4.67
CA ARG A 297 -6.14 1.71 -5.38
C ARG A 297 -5.74 2.52 -6.60
N ALA A 298 -4.48 2.93 -6.67
CA ALA A 298 -3.98 3.78 -7.74
C ALA A 298 -2.63 3.29 -8.28
N LYS A 299 -2.39 3.53 -9.58
CA LYS A 299 -1.07 3.46 -10.19
C LYS A 299 -0.65 4.86 -10.59
N LEU A 300 0.46 5.33 -10.04
CA LEU A 300 0.93 6.70 -10.24
C LEU A 300 1.82 6.82 -11.49
N PRO A 301 1.86 8.00 -12.13
CA PRO A 301 2.79 8.27 -13.21
C PRO A 301 4.22 8.42 -12.69
N THR A 302 5.21 8.09 -13.52
CA THR A 302 6.64 8.21 -13.22
C THR A 302 7.35 9.34 -13.98
N GLY A 303 6.60 10.19 -14.67
CA GLY A 303 7.19 11.26 -15.50
C GLY A 303 7.64 12.47 -14.68
N VAL A 304 8.83 13.00 -14.99
CA VAL A 304 9.35 14.24 -14.40
C VAL A 304 8.35 15.39 -14.57
N GLY A 305 8.04 16.08 -13.47
CA GLY A 305 7.10 17.21 -13.43
C GLY A 305 5.62 16.81 -13.34
N THR A 306 5.31 15.50 -13.19
CA THR A 306 3.96 15.08 -12.83
C THR A 306 3.69 15.27 -11.34
N TRP A 307 2.45 15.63 -11.03
CA TRP A 307 1.99 15.83 -9.64
C TRP A 307 0.57 15.29 -9.48
N PRO A 308 0.39 13.98 -9.49
CA PRO A 308 -0.91 13.39 -9.17
C PRO A 308 -1.25 13.56 -7.70
N ALA A 309 -2.54 13.77 -7.42
CA ALA A 309 -3.05 13.91 -6.07
C ALA A 309 -4.41 13.21 -5.88
N ILE A 310 -4.59 12.62 -4.72
CA ILE A 310 -5.87 12.13 -4.19
C ILE A 310 -6.08 12.82 -2.86
N TRP A 311 -7.10 13.65 -2.76
CA TRP A 311 -7.24 14.58 -1.66
C TRP A 311 -8.70 14.95 -1.39
N LEU A 312 -8.95 15.56 -0.25
CA LEU A 312 -10.26 15.99 0.21
C LEU A 312 -10.25 17.50 0.50
N LEU A 313 -11.31 18.17 0.07
CA LEU A 313 -11.60 19.54 0.49
C LEU A 313 -12.92 19.59 1.26
N GLY A 314 -13.06 20.54 2.17
CA GLY A 314 -14.34 20.78 2.80
C GLY A 314 -15.42 21.06 1.75
N GLN A 315 -16.61 20.46 1.91
CA GLN A 315 -17.75 20.68 1.01
C GLN A 315 -18.10 22.17 0.84
N ASN A 316 -17.78 22.98 1.84
CA ASN A 316 -18.02 24.42 1.87
C ASN A 316 -16.93 25.24 1.15
N ILE A 317 -16.02 24.61 0.42
CA ILE A 317 -14.97 25.32 -0.32
C ILE A 317 -15.55 26.35 -1.29
N GLN A 318 -15.09 27.59 -1.18
CA GLN A 318 -15.35 28.64 -2.15
C GLN A 318 -14.27 28.60 -3.24
N GLU A 319 -14.52 27.82 -4.27
CA GLU A 319 -13.61 27.63 -5.40
C GLU A 319 -14.36 27.77 -6.72
N THR A 320 -14.13 28.86 -7.44
CA THR A 320 -14.80 29.13 -8.72
C THR A 320 -14.66 27.95 -9.69
N GLY A 321 -15.79 27.37 -10.11
CA GLY A 321 -15.83 26.24 -11.03
C GLY A 321 -15.75 24.86 -10.36
N GLY A 322 -15.57 24.79 -9.05
CA GLY A 322 -15.68 23.56 -8.27
C GLY A 322 -17.13 23.08 -8.17
N TYR A 323 -17.35 21.76 -8.07
CA TYR A 323 -18.69 21.18 -8.02
C TYR A 323 -19.53 21.76 -6.88
N TRP A 324 -19.04 21.72 -5.66
CA TRP A 324 -19.79 22.12 -4.48
C TRP A 324 -20.02 23.64 -4.38
N ASP A 325 -19.08 24.44 -4.93
CA ASP A 325 -19.28 25.89 -5.05
C ASP A 325 -20.40 26.20 -6.06
N ASN A 326 -20.43 25.50 -7.20
CA ASN A 326 -21.49 25.62 -8.20
C ASN A 326 -22.87 25.18 -7.66
N GLU A 327 -22.93 24.21 -6.76
CA GLU A 327 -24.14 23.75 -6.08
C GLU A 327 -24.59 24.70 -4.94
N GLY A 328 -23.82 25.77 -4.67
CA GLY A 328 -24.15 26.80 -3.69
C GLY A 328 -23.70 26.54 -2.26
N PHE A 329 -22.82 25.56 -2.04
CA PHE A 329 -22.22 25.27 -0.72
C PHE A 329 -20.98 26.13 -0.44
N GLY A 330 -20.37 26.71 -1.48
CA GLY A 330 -19.14 27.51 -1.38
C GLY A 330 -19.32 28.80 -0.56
N ASN A 331 -18.79 28.82 0.64
CA ASN A 331 -18.83 29.98 1.52
C ASN A 331 -17.53 30.17 2.33
N THR A 332 -16.57 29.27 2.22
CA THR A 332 -15.34 29.29 3.01
C THR A 332 -14.14 29.13 2.09
N PRO A 333 -13.25 30.14 1.99
CA PRO A 333 -12.07 30.05 1.14
C PRO A 333 -11.02 29.09 1.74
N TRP A 334 -10.16 28.56 0.87
CA TRP A 334 -8.96 27.85 1.31
C TRP A 334 -8.02 28.81 2.08
N PRO A 335 -7.32 28.36 3.15
CA PRO A 335 -7.32 27.02 3.74
C PRO A 335 -8.39 26.82 4.84
N ALA A 336 -9.24 27.77 5.09
CA ALA A 336 -10.21 27.72 6.20
C ALA A 336 -11.30 26.63 6.00
N CYS A 337 -11.54 26.19 4.75
CA CYS A 337 -12.45 25.09 4.45
C CYS A 337 -11.92 23.72 4.92
N GLY A 338 -10.61 23.60 5.16
CA GLY A 338 -9.92 22.36 5.45
C GLY A 338 -9.51 21.60 4.19
N GLU A 339 -8.36 20.93 4.26
CA GLU A 339 -7.79 20.05 3.22
C GLU A 339 -7.15 18.85 3.90
N ILE A 340 -7.32 17.67 3.30
CA ILE A 340 -6.67 16.44 3.71
C ILE A 340 -6.14 15.76 2.46
N ASP A 341 -4.82 15.61 2.36
CA ASP A 341 -4.16 14.93 1.25
C ASP A 341 -3.96 13.47 1.61
N ILE A 342 -4.68 12.59 0.91
CA ILE A 342 -4.55 11.15 1.06
C ILE A 342 -3.26 10.70 0.39
N MET A 343 -2.97 11.29 -0.78
CA MET A 343 -1.76 11.02 -1.54
C MET A 343 -1.43 12.22 -2.42
N GLU A 344 -0.19 12.66 -2.36
CA GLU A 344 0.46 13.53 -3.32
C GLU A 344 1.80 12.93 -3.72
N HIS A 345 2.11 12.94 -5.02
CA HIS A 345 3.35 12.37 -5.53
C HIS A 345 4.00 13.31 -6.55
N TRP A 346 5.28 13.59 -6.36
CA TRP A 346 6.10 14.31 -7.33
C TRP A 346 6.91 13.32 -8.16
N GLY A 347 6.66 13.29 -9.47
CA GLY A 347 7.47 12.50 -10.40
C GLY A 347 8.87 13.12 -10.53
N ASP A 348 9.89 12.36 -10.16
CA ASP A 348 11.33 12.72 -10.23
C ASP A 348 11.98 12.31 -11.54
#